data_a2380e0897fb757beb958f1fb1b0ebfb
#
_entry.id   a2380e0897fb757beb958f1fb1b0ebfb
#
_cell.length_a   1.000
_cell.length_b   1.000
_cell.length_c   1.000
_cell.angle_alpha   90.00
_cell.angle_beta   90.00
_cell.angle_gamma   90.00
#
_symmetry.space_group_name_H-M   'P 1'
#
loop_
_entity.id
_entity.type
_entity.pdbx_description
1 polymer ?
#
loop_
_entity_poly.entity_id
_entity_poly.type
_entity_poly.pdbx_seq_one_letter_code
_entity_poly.pdbx_strand_id
1 'polypeptide(L)'
;MKNKNDAIFSDFISTRQATGRRNPHGKEYHLREFFLPVFLVLIVAGLFAKTFWVQIIRGDYYRNLSDTNRIRTIPVHAPRGVVLDRNGKPLVYNIXXXXAQGKKDLEGDALRSYPYKEMFSHVLGYIGQISPEELKQPEFSDYLGNDLIGKMGIEAEYEPMLKGEDGKELVEVNSLGKSVRKLGKTDPIPGENITVNLDLNIQKAAFSAMENVKKGAAIVSTPKGEIIAMISKPSFDHNFFTLGATYKTATSSGYQNLPSILTDGESQPLLNRPVSGTYPPGSTFKLVVASAGLENKIIDENFKVEDKGRITVGEFSFANWYFTQYGRTDGEVDVVKGIQRSNDVFFY
;
A
#
# COMPACT_ATOMS: atom_id res chain seq x y z
N MET A 1 -41.72 23.50 62.31
CA MET A 1 -42.55 23.11 61.12
C MET A 1 -42.64 21.58 61.13
N LYS A 2 -43.83 21.05 61.47
CA LYS A 2 -44.07 19.60 61.59
C LYS A 2 -44.30 19.00 60.17
N ASN A 3 -43.59 17.96 59.90
CA ASN A 3 -43.80 17.18 58.65
C ASN A 3 -45.05 16.32 58.76
N LYS A 4 -45.98 16.52 57.86
CA LYS A 4 -47.21 15.72 57.67
C LYS A 4 -46.89 14.64 56.62
N ASN A 5 -46.50 13.44 57.01
CA ASN A 5 -46.48 12.32 56.08
C ASN A 5 -46.48 10.93 56.75
N ASP A 6 -47.14 10.78 57.91
CA ASP A 6 -47.22 9.47 58.55
C ASP A 6 -48.69 9.04 58.80
N ALA A 7 -49.45 8.99 57.74
CA ALA A 7 -50.88 8.58 57.90
C ALA A 7 -51.45 7.89 56.68
N ILE A 8 -50.78 6.87 56.14
CA ILE A 8 -51.36 6.11 55.00
C ILE A 8 -51.40 4.59 55.23
N PHE A 9 -50.83 4.07 56.31
CA PHE A 9 -50.76 2.62 56.48
C PHE A 9 -51.49 2.00 57.68
N SER A 10 -52.33 2.77 58.40
CA SER A 10 -52.96 2.26 59.65
C SER A 10 -54.39 1.70 59.50
N ASP A 11 -55.00 1.78 58.32
CA ASP A 11 -56.42 1.45 58.22
C ASP A 11 -56.82 0.12 57.59
N PHE A 12 -55.86 -0.82 57.48
CA PHE A 12 -56.14 -2.10 56.81
C PHE A 12 -56.18 -3.33 57.74
N ILE A 13 -56.28 -3.18 59.03
CA ILE A 13 -56.46 -4.32 59.94
C ILE A 13 -57.79 -4.16 60.71
N SER A 14 -58.89 -4.49 60.05
CA SER A 14 -60.16 -4.70 60.71
C SER A 14 -60.32 -6.21 60.96
N THR A 15 -60.15 -6.60 62.23
CA THR A 15 -60.46 -7.98 62.69
C THR A 15 -61.96 -8.18 62.71
N ARG A 16 -62.45 -8.90 61.70
CA ARG A 16 -63.84 -9.35 61.71
C ARG A 16 -63.87 -10.73 62.37
N GLN A 17 -64.30 -10.84 63.60
CA GLN A 17 -64.66 -12.10 64.23
C GLN A 17 -65.85 -12.73 63.50
N ALA A 18 -65.60 -13.83 62.80
CA ALA A 18 -66.67 -14.62 62.19
C ALA A 18 -66.99 -15.81 63.15
N THR A 19 -68.17 -15.74 63.69
CA THR A 19 -68.74 -16.89 64.46
C THR A 19 -68.99 -18.07 63.56
N GLY A 20 -68.49 -19.23 63.99
CA GLY A 20 -68.45 -20.45 63.23
C GLY A 20 -69.83 -21.08 62.95
N ARG A 21 -69.93 -21.57 61.71
CA ARG A 21 -70.88 -22.65 61.36
C ARG A 21 -70.06 -23.73 60.70
N ARG A 22 -69.81 -24.83 61.39
CA ARG A 22 -69.24 -26.04 60.79
C ARG A 22 -70.24 -26.65 59.82
N ASN A 23 -69.92 -26.65 58.57
CA ASN A 23 -70.59 -27.48 57.59
C ASN A 23 -69.74 -28.73 57.35
N PRO A 24 -70.32 -29.95 57.54
CA PRO A 24 -69.59 -31.18 57.22
C PRO A 24 -69.93 -31.54 55.80
N HIS A 25 -69.22 -30.94 54.84
CA HIS A 25 -69.28 -31.44 53.47
C HIS A 25 -67.84 -31.74 52.95
N GLY A 26 -67.77 -32.88 52.33
CA GLY A 26 -66.59 -33.55 51.90
C GLY A 26 -65.54 -32.73 51.18
N LYS A 27 -64.28 -33.14 51.32
CA LYS A 27 -63.15 -32.60 50.61
C LYS A 27 -63.36 -32.72 49.10
N GLU A 28 -63.93 -31.68 48.51
CA GLU A 28 -63.76 -31.50 47.07
C GLU A 28 -62.32 -31.05 46.88
N TYR A 29 -61.46 -32.02 46.52
CA TYR A 29 -60.11 -31.67 46.03
C TYR A 29 -60.32 -30.92 44.74
N HIS A 30 -60.11 -29.65 44.76
CA HIS A 30 -60.12 -28.85 43.54
C HIS A 30 -58.99 -29.39 42.66
N LEU A 31 -59.32 -30.08 41.61
CA LEU A 31 -58.37 -30.52 40.58
C LEU A 31 -57.35 -29.42 40.28
N ARG A 32 -57.73 -28.19 40.36
CA ARG A 32 -56.91 -27.02 40.11
C ARG A 32 -55.71 -26.89 41.07
N GLU A 33 -55.85 -27.29 42.33
CA GLU A 33 -54.74 -27.26 43.33
C GLU A 33 -53.69 -28.34 43.06
N PHE A 34 -54.01 -29.36 42.31
CA PHE A 34 -53.09 -30.44 41.93
C PHE A 34 -52.43 -30.12 40.62
N PHE A 35 -53.06 -29.46 39.68
CA PHE A 35 -52.48 -29.15 38.37
C PHE A 35 -51.36 -28.13 38.47
N LEU A 36 -51.47 -27.15 39.32
CA LEU A 36 -50.45 -26.08 39.44
C LEU A 36 -49.05 -26.64 39.86
N PRO A 37 -48.92 -27.41 40.97
CA PRO A 37 -47.62 -27.97 41.33
C PRO A 37 -47.12 -29.01 40.32
N VAL A 38 -48.00 -29.81 39.73
CA VAL A 38 -47.59 -30.79 38.67
C VAL A 38 -47.04 -30.04 37.46
N PHE A 39 -47.70 -28.96 37.04
CA PHE A 39 -47.26 -28.11 35.92
C PHE A 39 -45.89 -27.46 36.24
N LEU A 40 -45.71 -26.98 37.46
CA LEU A 40 -44.45 -26.39 37.92
C LEU A 40 -43.34 -27.42 37.89
N VAL A 41 -43.60 -28.64 38.38
CA VAL A 41 -42.60 -29.75 38.37
C VAL A 41 -42.21 -30.11 36.91
N LEU A 42 -43.19 -30.14 36.00
CA LEU A 42 -42.91 -30.41 34.57
C LEU A 42 -42.05 -29.33 33.95
N ILE A 43 -42.29 -28.03 34.26
CA ILE A 43 -41.45 -26.94 33.80
C ILE A 43 -40.00 -27.10 34.30
N VAL A 44 -39.88 -27.35 35.62
CA VAL A 44 -38.55 -27.53 36.25
C VAL A 44 -37.83 -28.75 35.66
N ALA A 45 -38.54 -29.87 35.48
CA ALA A 45 -37.99 -31.08 34.85
C ALA A 45 -37.55 -30.78 33.40
N GLY A 46 -38.33 -30.03 32.65
CA GLY A 46 -37.98 -29.60 31.28
C GLY A 46 -36.72 -28.73 31.27
N LEU A 47 -36.61 -27.80 32.21
CA LEU A 47 -35.40 -26.97 32.35
C LEU A 47 -34.16 -27.81 32.71
N PHE A 48 -34.32 -28.78 33.62
CA PHE A 48 -33.22 -29.68 33.96
C PHE A 48 -32.83 -30.55 32.76
N ALA A 49 -33.77 -31.12 32.04
CA ALA A 49 -33.51 -31.91 30.84
C ALA A 49 -32.79 -31.06 29.76
N LYS A 50 -33.24 -29.82 29.56
CA LYS A 50 -32.60 -28.88 28.63
C LYS A 50 -31.18 -28.53 29.04
N THR A 51 -30.98 -28.23 30.33
CA THR A 51 -29.67 -27.92 30.88
C THR A 51 -28.73 -29.11 30.74
N PHE A 52 -29.20 -30.32 31.08
CA PHE A 52 -28.45 -31.57 30.92
C PHE A 52 -28.03 -31.75 29.45
N TRP A 53 -28.97 -31.55 28.51
CA TRP A 53 -28.71 -31.72 27.08
C TRP A 53 -27.66 -30.71 26.59
N VAL A 54 -27.75 -29.42 27.00
CA VAL A 54 -26.79 -28.38 26.60
C VAL A 54 -25.44 -28.64 27.24
N GLN A 55 -25.39 -28.99 28.55
CA GLN A 55 -24.12 -29.05 29.28
C GLN A 55 -23.39 -30.40 29.06
N ILE A 56 -24.14 -31.51 28.87
CA ILE A 56 -23.52 -32.83 28.77
C ILE A 56 -23.47 -33.30 27.31
N ILE A 57 -24.62 -33.32 26.63
CA ILE A 57 -24.69 -33.85 25.25
C ILE A 57 -24.02 -32.89 24.25
N ARG A 58 -24.22 -31.58 24.41
CA ARG A 58 -23.59 -30.56 23.55
C ARG A 58 -22.49 -29.78 24.26
N GLY A 59 -22.03 -30.22 25.40
CA GLY A 59 -21.04 -29.53 26.20
C GLY A 59 -19.76 -29.25 25.42
N ASP A 60 -19.23 -30.23 24.72
CA ASP A 60 -18.00 -30.11 23.92
C ASP A 60 -18.16 -29.07 22.79
N TYR A 61 -19.33 -29.09 22.13
CA TYR A 61 -19.64 -28.13 21.09
C TYR A 61 -19.61 -26.69 21.62
N TYR A 62 -20.31 -26.42 22.73
CA TYR A 62 -20.36 -25.08 23.30
C TYR A 62 -19.03 -24.67 23.94
N ARG A 63 -18.27 -25.64 24.47
CA ARG A 63 -16.92 -25.38 24.98
C ARG A 63 -15.99 -24.95 23.85
N ASN A 64 -15.97 -25.70 22.73
CA ASN A 64 -15.17 -25.36 21.57
C ASN A 64 -15.54 -23.98 21.01
N LEU A 65 -16.84 -23.67 20.96
CA LEU A 65 -17.31 -22.35 20.52
C LEU A 65 -16.80 -21.22 21.43
N SER A 66 -16.80 -21.47 22.74
CA SER A 66 -16.30 -20.51 23.72
C SER A 66 -14.78 -20.33 23.59
N ASP A 67 -14.04 -21.43 23.43
CA ASP A 67 -12.58 -21.40 23.30
C ASP A 67 -12.17 -20.71 21.99
N THR A 68 -12.88 -20.96 20.89
CA THR A 68 -12.65 -20.28 19.61
C THR A 68 -12.86 -18.75 19.73
N ASN A 69 -13.85 -18.33 20.51
CA ASN A 69 -14.09 -16.91 20.75
C ASN A 69 -13.07 -16.26 21.71
N ARG A 70 -12.38 -17.06 22.51
CA ARG A 70 -11.40 -16.59 23.48
C ARG A 70 -9.98 -16.50 22.91
N ILE A 71 -9.69 -17.25 21.84
CA ILE A 71 -8.35 -17.30 21.25
C ILE A 71 -8.37 -16.49 19.96
N ARG A 72 -7.47 -15.53 19.85
CA ARG A 72 -7.27 -14.72 18.62
C ARG A 72 -5.85 -14.88 18.13
N THR A 73 -5.71 -14.95 16.82
CA THR A 73 -4.43 -14.86 16.14
C THR A 73 -4.22 -13.40 15.75
N ILE A 74 -3.14 -12.82 16.22
CA ILE A 74 -2.70 -11.48 15.85
C ILE A 74 -1.52 -11.66 14.90
N PRO A 75 -1.57 -11.10 13.67
CA PRO A 75 -0.41 -11.16 12.79
C PRO A 75 0.73 -10.30 13.37
N VAL A 76 1.96 -10.79 13.23
CA VAL A 76 3.17 -10.04 13.59
C VAL A 76 3.90 -9.79 12.27
N HIS A 77 3.76 -8.58 11.75
CA HIS A 77 4.28 -8.27 10.42
C HIS A 77 5.80 -8.42 10.34
N ALA A 78 6.27 -9.03 9.27
CA ALA A 78 7.70 -9.20 9.01
C ALA A 78 8.34 -7.84 8.70
N PRO A 79 9.55 -7.59 9.21
CA PRO A 79 10.30 -6.43 8.73
C PRO A 79 10.61 -6.58 7.24
N ARG A 80 10.23 -5.60 6.44
CA ARG A 80 10.49 -5.60 5.00
C ARG A 80 12.00 -5.53 4.73
N GLY A 81 12.46 -6.18 3.68
CA GLY A 81 13.86 -6.14 3.25
C GLY A 81 14.33 -4.71 2.97
N VAL A 82 15.60 -4.45 3.21
CA VAL A 82 16.25 -3.15 2.96
C VAL A 82 16.66 -3.08 1.49
N VAL A 83 16.49 -1.91 0.85
CA VAL A 83 17.02 -1.68 -0.50
C VAL A 83 18.33 -0.90 -0.36
N LEU A 84 19.40 -1.47 -0.91
CA LEU A 84 20.75 -0.92 -0.84
C LEU A 84 21.19 -0.43 -2.21
N ASP A 85 22.02 0.62 -2.25
CA ASP A 85 22.69 1.04 -3.48
C ASP A 85 23.84 0.07 -3.81
N ARG A 86 24.48 0.25 -4.96
CA ARG A 86 25.60 -0.61 -5.41
C ARG A 86 26.80 -0.65 -4.45
N ASN A 87 26.89 0.32 -3.54
CA ASN A 87 27.96 0.46 -2.55
C ASN A 87 27.54 0.00 -1.16
N GLY A 88 26.34 -0.60 -1.03
CA GLY A 88 25.81 -1.08 0.25
C GLY A 88 25.17 -0.01 1.13
N LYS A 89 24.92 1.20 0.60
CA LYS A 89 24.25 2.25 1.37
C LYS A 89 22.74 2.05 1.33
N PRO A 90 22.03 2.10 2.48
CA PRO A 90 20.59 1.90 2.48
C PRO A 90 19.85 3.07 1.81
N LEU A 91 19.06 2.74 0.81
CA LEU A 91 18.16 3.66 0.10
C LEU A 91 16.77 3.68 0.71
N VAL A 92 16.32 2.52 1.22
CA VAL A 92 15.03 2.35 1.90
C VAL A 92 15.24 1.39 3.08
N TYR A 93 14.66 1.71 4.24
CA TYR A 93 14.74 0.85 5.43
C TYR A 93 13.48 1.03 6.30
N ASN A 94 13.36 0.21 7.33
CA ASN A 94 12.23 0.24 8.26
C ASN A 94 12.58 1.00 9.52
N ILE A 95 11.65 1.84 10.02
CA ILE A 95 11.78 2.54 11.29
C ILE A 95 10.65 2.12 12.22
N UNK A 96 10.91 1.92 13.30
CA UNK A 96 9.92 1.52 14.21
C UNK A 96 8.92 2.65 14.34
N UNK A 97 7.88 2.35 14.51
CA UNK A 97 6.86 3.25 14.74
C UNK A 97 6.99 4.01 16.01
N UNK A 98 7.49 3.39 16.79
CA UNK A 98 7.80 3.96 17.98
C UNK A 98 8.68 5.11 17.90
N UNK A 99 9.39 5.04 17.20
CA UNK A 99 10.30 6.03 16.92
C UNK A 99 9.75 7.15 16.14
N ALA A 100 9.01 6.86 15.29
CA ALA A 100 8.37 7.88 14.43
C ALA A 100 7.31 8.74 15.15
N GLN A 101 6.63 8.17 16.11
CA GLN A 101 5.54 8.85 16.84
C GLN A 101 5.89 9.29 18.28
N GLY A 102 7.10 9.03 18.70
CA GLY A 102 7.54 9.39 20.06
C GLY A 102 6.85 8.65 21.18
N LYS A 103 6.17 7.54 20.89
CA LYS A 103 5.47 6.72 21.88
C LYS A 103 6.25 5.43 22.15
N LYS A 104 6.63 5.22 23.41
CA LYS A 104 7.49 4.09 23.82
C LYS A 104 6.77 2.74 23.98
N ASP A 105 5.45 2.73 24.06
CA ASP A 105 4.70 1.55 24.52
C ASP A 105 3.84 0.86 23.46
N LEU A 106 4.03 1.25 22.19
CA LEU A 106 3.37 0.53 21.10
C LEU A 106 4.37 -0.46 20.50
N GLU A 107 4.12 -1.75 20.71
CA GLU A 107 4.64 -2.79 19.84
C GLU A 107 4.05 -2.50 18.45
N GLY A 108 4.67 -1.57 17.74
CA GLY A 108 4.14 -1.07 16.49
C GLY A 108 4.84 -1.66 15.29
N ASP A 109 4.08 -1.82 14.25
CA ASP A 109 4.60 -2.22 12.95
C ASP A 109 5.73 -1.29 12.50
N ALA A 110 6.70 -1.84 11.82
CA ALA A 110 7.80 -1.08 11.25
C ALA A 110 7.29 -0.23 10.08
N LEU A 111 7.50 1.08 10.17
CA LEU A 111 7.14 2.01 9.10
C LEU A 111 8.25 2.04 8.04
N ARG A 112 7.86 2.04 6.77
CA ARG A 112 8.78 2.16 5.64
C ARG A 112 9.25 3.60 5.52
N SER A 113 10.56 3.82 5.47
CA SER A 113 11.19 5.14 5.42
C SER A 113 12.06 5.30 4.19
N TYR A 114 11.91 6.44 3.54
CA TYR A 114 12.63 6.82 2.32
C TYR A 114 13.46 8.08 2.63
N PRO A 115 14.70 7.92 3.12
CA PRO A 115 15.49 9.06 3.63
C PRO A 115 15.85 10.08 2.56
N TYR A 116 15.93 9.68 1.30
CA TYR A 116 16.31 10.56 0.18
C TYR A 116 15.11 11.19 -0.53
N LYS A 117 13.90 10.99 0.01
CA LYS A 117 12.66 11.71 -0.42
C LYS A 117 12.48 11.70 -1.95
N GLU A 118 12.27 12.87 -2.54
CA GLU A 118 11.96 13.03 -3.98
C GLU A 118 13.00 12.46 -4.93
N MET A 119 14.23 12.28 -4.45
CA MET A 119 15.36 11.87 -5.30
C MET A 119 15.16 10.50 -5.94
N PHE A 120 14.47 9.59 -5.25
CA PHE A 120 14.29 8.21 -5.69
C PHE A 120 12.81 7.83 -5.89
N SER A 121 11.88 8.78 -5.82
CA SER A 121 10.43 8.49 -5.74
C SER A 121 9.94 7.50 -6.80
N HIS A 122 10.33 7.67 -8.05
CA HIS A 122 9.83 6.84 -9.14
C HIS A 122 10.54 5.49 -9.27
N VAL A 123 11.85 5.48 -9.02
CA VAL A 123 12.63 4.25 -9.19
C VAL A 123 12.43 3.30 -8.01
N LEU A 124 12.46 3.81 -6.78
CA LEU A 124 12.15 2.98 -5.61
C LEU A 124 10.66 2.73 -5.47
N GLY A 125 9.85 3.75 -5.76
CA GLY A 125 8.41 3.67 -5.58
C GLY A 125 8.01 3.88 -4.13
N TYR A 126 6.87 3.30 -3.74
CA TYR A 126 6.32 3.41 -2.39
C TYR A 126 5.44 2.20 -2.08
N ILE A 127 5.17 1.99 -0.81
CA ILE A 127 4.20 0.99 -0.36
C ILE A 127 2.89 1.69 0.02
N GLY A 128 1.79 0.98 -0.13
CA GLY A 128 0.46 1.46 0.22
C GLY A 128 -0.48 0.31 0.52
N GLN A 129 -1.61 0.62 1.13
CA GLN A 129 -2.60 -0.39 1.49
C GLN A 129 -3.12 -1.12 0.24
N ILE A 130 -3.23 -2.44 0.35
CA ILE A 130 -3.78 -3.27 -0.72
C ILE A 130 -5.26 -2.91 -0.97
N SER A 131 -5.63 -2.79 -2.22
CA SER A 131 -7.02 -2.47 -2.61
C SER A 131 -7.86 -3.74 -2.76
N PRO A 132 -9.20 -3.63 -2.68
CA PRO A 132 -10.06 -4.80 -2.91
C PRO A 132 -9.90 -5.44 -4.29
N GLU A 133 -9.48 -4.67 -5.28
CA GLU A 133 -9.21 -5.16 -6.64
C GLU A 133 -7.92 -5.98 -6.70
N GLU A 134 -6.87 -5.49 -6.03
CA GLU A 134 -5.58 -6.20 -5.94
C GLU A 134 -5.73 -7.53 -5.17
N LEU A 135 -6.52 -7.54 -4.09
CA LEU A 135 -6.78 -8.77 -3.30
C LEU A 135 -7.40 -9.91 -4.12
N LYS A 136 -8.02 -9.60 -5.26
CA LYS A 136 -8.62 -10.62 -6.15
C LYS A 136 -7.59 -11.26 -7.06
N GLN A 137 -6.38 -10.70 -7.14
CA GLN A 137 -5.33 -11.22 -8.02
C GLN A 137 -4.65 -12.42 -7.34
N PRO A 138 -4.33 -13.48 -8.10
CA PRO A 138 -3.75 -14.69 -7.50
C PRO A 138 -2.48 -14.47 -6.71
N GLU A 139 -1.67 -13.50 -7.11
CA GLU A 139 -0.40 -13.15 -6.46
C GLU A 139 -0.58 -12.58 -5.04
N PHE A 140 -1.77 -12.09 -4.70
CA PHE A 140 -2.07 -11.51 -3.38
C PHE A 140 -3.04 -12.38 -2.56
N SER A 141 -3.20 -13.68 -2.91
CA SER A 141 -4.13 -14.59 -2.22
C SER A 141 -3.88 -14.73 -0.73
N ASP A 142 -2.64 -14.55 -0.29
CA ASP A 142 -2.23 -14.72 1.11
C ASP A 142 -2.17 -13.39 1.89
N TYR A 143 -2.63 -12.30 1.27
CA TYR A 143 -2.63 -10.97 1.88
C TYR A 143 -3.96 -10.68 2.56
N LEU A 144 -3.90 -9.83 3.59
CA LEU A 144 -5.08 -9.33 4.28
C LEU A 144 -5.43 -7.93 3.77
N GLY A 145 -6.67 -7.51 3.93
CA GLY A 145 -7.13 -6.22 3.41
C GLY A 145 -6.49 -4.97 4.03
N ASN A 146 -5.72 -5.16 5.09
CA ASN A 146 -4.96 -4.06 5.73
C ASN A 146 -3.45 -4.14 5.45
N ASP A 147 -3.00 -5.12 4.68
CA ASP A 147 -1.58 -5.26 4.37
C ASP A 147 -1.09 -4.12 3.47
N LEU A 148 0.20 -3.81 3.61
CA LEU A 148 0.89 -2.85 2.77
C LEU A 148 1.68 -3.59 1.70
N ILE A 149 1.47 -3.20 0.44
CA ILE A 149 2.16 -3.79 -0.71
C ILE A 149 2.92 -2.71 -1.48
N GLY A 150 3.90 -3.09 -2.24
CA GLY A 150 4.56 -2.19 -3.19
C GLY A 150 3.59 -1.75 -4.28
N LYS A 151 3.48 -0.43 -4.49
CA LYS A 151 2.55 0.15 -5.49
C LYS A 151 3.25 0.59 -6.76
N MET A 152 4.55 0.79 -6.70
CA MET A 152 5.31 1.33 -7.83
C MET A 152 6.79 1.00 -7.66
N GLY A 153 7.53 0.98 -8.77
CA GLY A 153 9.00 0.88 -8.79
C GLY A 153 9.52 -0.41 -8.20
N ILE A 154 10.69 -0.33 -7.57
CA ILE A 154 11.37 -1.48 -6.95
C ILE A 154 10.52 -2.12 -5.85
N GLU A 155 9.78 -1.29 -5.09
CA GLU A 155 8.90 -1.82 -4.03
C GLU A 155 7.83 -2.75 -4.61
N ALA A 156 7.27 -2.44 -5.78
CA ALA A 156 6.26 -3.27 -6.43
C ALA A 156 6.87 -4.48 -7.13
N GLU A 157 7.92 -4.26 -7.91
CA GLU A 157 8.54 -5.32 -8.72
C GLU A 157 9.15 -6.44 -7.86
N TYR A 158 9.70 -6.07 -6.70
CA TYR A 158 10.34 -7.01 -5.78
C TYR A 158 9.51 -7.27 -4.53
N GLU A 159 8.19 -7.05 -4.59
CA GLU A 159 7.27 -7.30 -3.48
C GLU A 159 7.46 -8.68 -2.86
N PRO A 160 7.51 -9.80 -3.65
CA PRO A 160 7.62 -11.13 -3.04
C PRO A 160 8.91 -11.36 -2.25
N MET A 161 10.00 -10.67 -2.64
CA MET A 161 11.29 -10.77 -1.94
C MET A 161 11.33 -9.85 -0.71
N LEU A 162 10.81 -8.62 -0.89
CA LEU A 162 10.91 -7.58 0.12
C LEU A 162 9.96 -7.80 1.31
N LYS A 163 8.77 -8.42 1.09
CA LYS A 163 7.74 -8.55 2.13
C LYS A 163 8.18 -9.41 3.32
N GLY A 164 8.79 -10.57 3.06
CA GLY A 164 9.06 -11.57 4.10
C GLY A 164 7.81 -12.39 4.44
N GLU A 165 7.86 -13.14 5.54
CA GLU A 165 6.75 -13.99 5.99
C GLU A 165 6.29 -13.56 7.38
N ASP A 166 5.02 -13.20 7.49
CA ASP A 166 4.45 -12.72 8.76
C ASP A 166 4.42 -13.84 9.81
N GLY A 167 4.77 -13.50 11.03
CA GLY A 167 4.59 -14.33 12.20
C GLY A 167 3.16 -14.25 12.73
N LYS A 168 2.89 -15.00 13.80
CA LYS A 168 1.56 -15.07 14.42
C LYS A 168 1.71 -15.09 15.93
N GLU A 169 0.91 -14.32 16.62
CA GLU A 169 0.80 -14.37 18.07
C GLU A 169 -0.60 -14.85 18.46
N LEU A 170 -0.66 -15.95 19.21
CA LEU A 170 -1.91 -16.48 19.73
C LEU A 170 -2.16 -15.86 21.11
N VAL A 171 -3.25 -15.14 21.25
CA VAL A 171 -3.62 -14.48 22.50
C VAL A 171 -4.98 -14.94 23.00
N GLU A 172 -5.11 -15.10 24.31
CA GLU A 172 -6.40 -15.28 24.97
C GLU A 172 -7.00 -13.91 25.24
N VAL A 173 -8.25 -13.69 24.80
CA VAL A 173 -8.95 -12.42 25.01
C VAL A 173 -10.15 -12.63 25.93
N ASN A 174 -10.49 -11.57 26.69
CA ASN A 174 -11.71 -11.56 27.52
C ASN A 174 -12.93 -11.17 26.68
N SER A 175 -14.09 -11.10 27.32
CA SER A 175 -15.37 -10.74 26.68
C SER A 175 -15.38 -9.34 26.05
N LEU A 176 -14.44 -8.49 26.39
CA LEU A 176 -14.28 -7.14 25.81
C LEU A 176 -13.24 -7.11 24.70
N GLY A 177 -12.68 -8.28 24.31
CA GLY A 177 -11.65 -8.38 23.29
C GLY A 177 -10.24 -7.97 23.71
N LYS A 178 -10.04 -7.69 25.00
CA LYS A 178 -8.73 -7.29 25.53
C LYS A 178 -7.88 -8.54 25.78
N SER A 179 -6.62 -8.52 25.35
CA SER A 179 -5.66 -9.61 25.57
C SER A 179 -5.42 -9.81 27.08
N VAL A 180 -5.57 -11.04 27.53
CA VAL A 180 -5.38 -11.47 28.92
C VAL A 180 -4.04 -12.21 29.07
N ARG A 181 -3.72 -13.06 28.10
CA ARG A 181 -2.53 -13.91 28.16
C ARG A 181 -2.06 -14.29 26.77
N LYS A 182 -0.76 -14.31 26.55
CA LYS A 182 -0.14 -14.85 25.34
C LYS A 182 -0.05 -16.37 25.47
N LEU A 183 -0.51 -17.09 24.45
CA LEU A 183 -0.55 -18.55 24.42
C LEU A 183 0.58 -19.15 23.60
N GLY A 184 1.04 -18.42 22.56
CA GLY A 184 2.12 -18.87 21.69
C GLY A 184 2.52 -17.76 20.71
N LYS A 185 3.69 -17.90 20.13
CA LYS A 185 4.22 -16.95 19.13
C LYS A 185 5.03 -17.72 18.10
N THR A 186 4.81 -17.37 16.82
CA THR A 186 5.70 -17.73 15.71
C THR A 186 6.34 -16.42 15.26
N ASP A 187 7.66 -16.35 15.28
CA ASP A 187 8.37 -15.14 14.87
C ASP A 187 8.30 -14.96 13.34
N PRO A 188 8.19 -13.72 12.87
CA PRO A 188 8.21 -13.44 11.44
C PRO A 188 9.59 -13.68 10.82
N ILE A 189 9.62 -13.99 9.54
CA ILE A 189 10.85 -14.12 8.75
C ILE A 189 11.03 -12.82 7.95
N PRO A 190 12.08 -12.03 8.23
CA PRO A 190 12.29 -10.78 7.51
C PRO A 190 12.42 -10.97 5.99
N GLY A 191 11.97 -9.99 5.24
CA GLY A 191 12.16 -9.94 3.80
C GLY A 191 13.64 -9.84 3.41
N GLU A 192 13.95 -10.27 2.19
CA GLU A 192 15.32 -10.26 1.67
C GLU A 192 15.77 -8.83 1.35
N ASN A 193 17.03 -8.54 1.67
CA ASN A 193 17.65 -7.27 1.27
C ASN A 193 18.01 -7.32 -0.20
N ILE A 194 17.77 -6.23 -0.92
CA ILE A 194 18.05 -6.13 -2.37
C ILE A 194 19.15 -5.08 -2.57
N THR A 195 20.18 -5.42 -3.35
CA THR A 195 21.17 -4.45 -3.81
C THR A 195 20.90 -4.11 -5.26
N VAL A 196 20.71 -2.82 -5.55
CA VAL A 196 20.43 -2.31 -6.90
C VAL A 196 21.68 -1.66 -7.48
N ASN A 197 21.72 -1.51 -8.82
CA ASN A 197 22.86 -0.91 -9.51
C ASN A 197 22.94 0.62 -9.36
N LEU A 198 21.94 1.24 -8.74
CA LEU A 198 21.94 2.70 -8.51
C LEU A 198 23.12 3.12 -7.62
N ASP A 199 23.71 4.25 -7.94
CA ASP A 199 24.76 4.88 -7.14
C ASP A 199 24.17 6.15 -6.51
N LEU A 200 24.16 6.22 -5.18
CA LEU A 200 23.59 7.35 -4.44
C LEU A 200 24.23 8.69 -4.84
N ASN A 201 25.55 8.72 -5.05
CA ASN A 201 26.24 9.97 -5.37
C ASN A 201 25.93 10.44 -6.79
N ILE A 202 25.89 9.52 -7.75
CA ILE A 202 25.53 9.81 -9.15
C ILE A 202 24.05 10.23 -9.22
N GLN A 203 23.19 9.53 -8.52
CA GLN A 203 21.74 9.89 -8.43
C GLN A 203 21.58 11.31 -7.89
N LYS A 204 22.32 11.67 -6.83
CA LYS A 204 22.27 13.00 -6.22
C LYS A 204 22.76 14.06 -7.21
N ALA A 205 23.87 13.82 -7.90
CA ALA A 205 24.39 14.77 -8.91
C ALA A 205 23.40 14.95 -10.06
N ALA A 206 22.82 13.85 -10.57
CA ALA A 206 21.84 13.89 -11.65
C ALA A 206 20.56 14.61 -11.21
N PHE A 207 20.09 14.35 -9.97
CA PHE A 207 18.89 15.01 -9.42
C PHE A 207 19.12 16.52 -9.30
N SER A 208 20.30 16.94 -8.82
CA SER A 208 20.65 18.36 -8.71
C SER A 208 20.77 19.02 -10.09
N ALA A 209 21.33 18.34 -11.08
CA ALA A 209 21.41 18.86 -12.45
C ALA A 209 20.04 19.09 -13.08
N MET A 210 19.01 18.39 -12.60
CA MET A 210 17.63 18.54 -13.06
C MET A 210 16.79 19.48 -12.19
N GLU A 211 17.42 20.28 -11.33
CA GLU A 211 16.69 21.16 -10.40
C GLU A 211 15.69 22.08 -11.11
N ASN A 212 16.12 22.67 -12.23
CA ASN A 212 15.32 23.64 -12.99
C ASN A 212 14.42 23.00 -14.06
N VAL A 213 14.41 21.65 -14.14
CA VAL A 213 13.56 20.94 -15.10
C VAL A 213 12.19 20.69 -14.47
N LYS A 214 11.16 21.28 -15.04
CA LYS A 214 9.77 21.10 -14.57
C LYS A 214 9.22 19.70 -14.88
N LYS A 215 9.39 19.25 -16.15
CA LYS A 215 8.95 17.94 -16.61
C LYS A 215 10.05 17.32 -17.47
N GLY A 216 10.44 16.11 -17.18
CA GLY A 216 11.47 15.43 -17.95
C GLY A 216 12.01 14.20 -17.26
N ALA A 217 12.96 13.54 -17.92
CA ALA A 217 13.62 12.34 -17.43
C ALA A 217 15.12 12.43 -17.67
N ALA A 218 15.90 11.82 -16.78
CA ALA A 218 17.34 11.62 -16.99
C ALA A 218 17.69 10.21 -16.54
N ILE A 219 18.49 9.53 -17.36
CA ILE A 219 19.01 8.19 -17.06
C ILE A 219 20.52 8.23 -17.26
N VAL A 220 21.25 7.68 -16.29
CA VAL A 220 22.70 7.43 -16.41
C VAL A 220 22.87 5.91 -16.42
N SER A 221 23.50 5.39 -17.46
CA SER A 221 23.72 3.95 -17.59
C SER A 221 25.16 3.65 -18.00
N THR A 222 25.61 2.43 -17.76
CA THR A 222 26.86 1.91 -18.33
C THR A 222 26.60 1.44 -19.77
N PRO A 223 27.66 1.25 -20.58
CA PRO A 223 27.50 0.64 -21.90
C PRO A 223 26.93 -0.79 -21.86
N LYS A 224 26.93 -1.44 -20.70
CA LYS A 224 26.34 -2.79 -20.51
C LYS A 224 24.84 -2.73 -20.19
N GLY A 225 24.26 -1.52 -20.06
CA GLY A 225 22.84 -1.35 -19.77
C GLY A 225 22.50 -1.26 -18.27
N GLU A 226 23.48 -1.28 -17.37
CA GLU A 226 23.22 -1.10 -15.93
C GLU A 226 22.77 0.34 -15.67
N ILE A 227 21.61 0.51 -15.04
CA ILE A 227 21.08 1.83 -14.68
C ILE A 227 21.75 2.29 -13.37
N ILE A 228 22.54 3.34 -13.44
CA ILE A 228 23.29 3.89 -12.29
C ILE A 228 22.52 5.02 -11.63
N ALA A 229 21.75 5.79 -12.41
CA ALA A 229 20.84 6.82 -11.89
C ALA A 229 19.63 6.93 -12.80
N MET A 230 18.46 7.23 -12.20
CA MET A 230 17.21 7.38 -12.94
C MET A 230 16.36 8.44 -12.24
N ILE A 231 16.03 9.52 -12.95
CA ILE A 231 15.28 10.66 -12.44
C ILE A 231 14.04 10.86 -13.30
N SER A 232 12.91 11.10 -12.66
CA SER A 232 11.68 11.57 -13.28
C SER A 232 11.26 12.90 -12.61
N LYS A 233 10.89 13.91 -13.39
CA LYS A 233 10.39 15.20 -12.89
C LYS A 233 8.97 15.46 -13.46
N PRO A 234 8.04 16.06 -12.66
CA PRO A 234 8.22 16.36 -11.25
C PRO A 234 8.29 15.09 -10.41
N SER A 235 9.05 15.19 -9.32
CA SER A 235 9.19 14.14 -8.34
C SER A 235 8.32 14.46 -7.10
N PHE A 236 8.25 13.53 -6.16
CA PHE A 236 7.44 13.70 -4.94
C PHE A 236 8.11 12.97 -3.77
N ASP A 237 7.84 13.41 -2.55
CA ASP A 237 8.33 12.69 -1.37
C ASP A 237 7.41 11.49 -1.09
N HIS A 238 7.93 10.29 -1.33
CA HIS A 238 7.13 9.06 -1.16
C HIS A 238 6.85 8.71 0.30
N ASN A 239 7.49 9.37 1.26
CA ASN A 239 7.13 9.24 2.68
C ASN A 239 5.69 9.73 2.96
N PHE A 240 5.10 10.55 2.10
CA PHE A 240 3.69 10.94 2.24
C PHE A 240 2.73 9.76 2.14
N PHE A 241 3.15 8.67 1.49
CA PHE A 241 2.33 7.46 1.37
C PHE A 241 2.44 6.55 2.60
N THR A 242 3.54 6.63 3.35
CA THR A 242 3.88 5.67 4.42
C THR A 242 3.84 6.25 5.83
N LEU A 243 4.17 7.53 6.02
CA LEU A 243 4.29 8.11 7.36
C LEU A 243 3.02 8.81 7.86
N GLY A 244 1.95 8.76 7.04
CA GLY A 244 0.63 9.22 7.45
C GLY A 244 0.40 10.73 7.34
N ALA A 245 -0.82 11.15 7.68
CA ALA A 245 -1.30 12.51 7.46
C ALA A 245 -0.58 13.59 8.30
N THR A 246 0.09 13.20 9.37
CA THR A 246 0.83 14.13 10.23
C THR A 246 2.26 14.40 9.73
N TYR A 247 2.73 13.61 8.76
CA TYR A 247 4.07 13.80 8.18
C TYR A 247 4.16 15.16 7.48
N LYS A 248 5.16 15.94 7.85
CA LYS A 248 5.45 17.24 7.24
C LYS A 248 6.94 17.31 6.94
N THR A 249 7.26 17.85 5.79
CA THR A 249 8.64 18.00 5.35
C THR A 249 8.75 19.16 4.39
N ALA A 250 9.91 19.80 4.34
CA ALA A 250 10.26 20.71 3.27
C ALA A 250 10.59 19.87 2.02
N THR A 251 9.91 20.15 0.92
CA THR A 251 10.12 19.45 -0.36
C THR A 251 10.62 20.41 -1.41
N SER A 252 11.51 19.95 -2.26
CA SER A 252 11.95 20.70 -3.44
C SER A 252 10.94 20.63 -4.59
N SER A 253 10.04 19.64 -4.53
CA SER A 253 9.04 19.40 -5.57
C SER A 253 7.82 20.33 -5.46
N GLY A 254 7.63 20.97 -4.31
CA GLY A 254 6.46 21.82 -4.05
C GLY A 254 5.25 21.07 -3.49
N TYR A 255 5.21 19.74 -3.56
CA TYR A 255 4.12 18.94 -3.00
C TYR A 255 4.28 18.85 -1.47
N GLN A 256 3.26 19.25 -0.74
CA GLN A 256 3.29 19.32 0.72
C GLN A 256 2.44 18.25 1.42
N ASN A 257 1.69 17.46 0.65
CA ASN A 257 0.82 16.43 1.19
C ASN A 257 0.41 15.45 0.08
N LEU A 258 -0.10 14.31 0.49
CA LEU A 258 -0.52 13.26 -0.44
C LEU A 258 -1.62 13.71 -1.42
N PRO A 259 -2.69 14.41 -0.98
CA PRO A 259 -3.69 14.88 -1.95
C PRO A 259 -3.12 15.74 -3.08
N SER A 260 -2.16 16.62 -2.78
CA SER A 260 -1.55 17.48 -3.83
C SER A 260 -0.79 16.64 -4.89
N ILE A 261 -0.25 15.49 -4.50
CA ILE A 261 0.41 14.56 -5.43
C ILE A 261 -0.65 13.83 -6.29
N LEU A 262 -1.71 13.33 -5.65
CA LEU A 262 -2.73 12.49 -6.31
C LEU A 262 -3.62 13.28 -7.27
N THR A 263 -3.85 14.58 -7.01
CA THR A 263 -4.80 15.38 -7.79
C THR A 263 -4.13 16.22 -8.90
N ASP A 264 -2.80 16.24 -9.00
CA ASP A 264 -2.11 17.02 -10.04
C ASP A 264 -2.09 16.26 -11.37
N GLY A 265 -3.21 16.30 -12.09
CA GLY A 265 -3.35 15.68 -13.40
C GLY A 265 -2.57 16.39 -14.50
N GLU A 266 -2.25 17.68 -14.31
CA GLU A 266 -1.46 18.44 -15.29
C GLU A 266 0.01 18.04 -15.27
N SER A 267 0.64 18.04 -14.10
CA SER A 267 2.08 17.75 -13.97
C SER A 267 2.35 16.24 -13.93
N GLN A 268 1.37 15.45 -13.52
CA GLN A 268 1.46 13.97 -13.43
C GLN A 268 2.69 13.52 -12.65
N PRO A 269 2.77 13.86 -11.34
CA PRO A 269 3.96 13.54 -10.56
C PRO A 269 4.19 12.03 -10.37
N LEU A 270 3.15 11.21 -10.49
CA LEU A 270 3.28 9.75 -10.36
C LEU A 270 3.78 9.07 -11.64
N LEU A 271 3.82 9.78 -12.77
CA LEU A 271 4.27 9.19 -14.03
C LEU A 271 5.79 8.96 -13.99
N ASN A 272 6.20 7.69 -14.10
CA ASN A 272 7.62 7.33 -14.23
C ASN A 272 8.07 7.59 -15.67
N ARG A 273 8.50 8.83 -15.95
CA ARG A 273 8.83 9.30 -17.29
C ARG A 273 9.96 8.54 -17.97
N PRO A 274 11.04 8.11 -17.26
CA PRO A 274 12.06 7.26 -17.88
C PRO A 274 11.53 5.94 -18.44
N VAL A 275 10.45 5.40 -17.86
CA VAL A 275 9.90 4.08 -18.20
C VAL A 275 8.68 4.20 -19.10
N SER A 276 7.76 5.11 -18.74
CA SER A 276 6.43 5.19 -19.39
C SER A 276 6.25 6.44 -20.26
N GLY A 277 7.23 7.35 -20.28
CA GLY A 277 7.16 8.54 -21.10
C GLY A 277 7.43 8.22 -22.56
N THR A 278 6.64 8.83 -23.48
CA THR A 278 6.86 8.74 -24.92
C THR A 278 7.37 10.08 -25.42
N TYR A 279 8.48 10.05 -26.16
CA TYR A 279 9.16 11.24 -26.65
C TYR A 279 9.50 11.08 -28.14
N PRO A 280 9.41 12.15 -28.94
CA PRO A 280 9.94 12.12 -30.30
C PRO A 280 11.45 11.82 -30.23
N PRO A 281 11.95 10.84 -30.98
CA PRO A 281 13.36 10.45 -30.87
C PRO A 281 14.32 11.50 -31.42
N GLY A 282 13.84 12.36 -32.32
CA GLY A 282 14.70 13.37 -32.96
C GLY A 282 15.86 12.70 -33.69
N SER A 283 17.03 13.41 -33.73
CA SER A 283 18.22 12.97 -34.47
C SER A 283 18.83 11.66 -33.96
N THR A 284 18.43 11.15 -32.77
CA THR A 284 18.88 9.81 -32.33
C THR A 284 18.36 8.73 -33.29
N PHE A 285 17.21 8.96 -33.94
CA PHE A 285 16.64 8.02 -34.89
C PHE A 285 17.48 7.91 -36.18
N LYS A 286 18.31 8.91 -36.52
CA LYS A 286 19.19 8.88 -37.69
C LYS A 286 20.15 7.69 -37.69
N LEU A 287 20.57 7.22 -36.50
CA LEU A 287 21.39 6.02 -36.37
C LEU A 287 20.63 4.78 -36.91
N VAL A 288 19.35 4.70 -36.63
CA VAL A 288 18.50 3.59 -37.11
C VAL A 288 18.35 3.66 -38.61
N VAL A 289 18.06 4.87 -39.14
CA VAL A 289 17.91 5.11 -40.59
C VAL A 289 19.21 4.78 -41.34
N ALA A 290 20.37 5.27 -40.82
CA ALA A 290 21.68 4.97 -41.42
C ALA A 290 21.97 3.46 -41.44
N SER A 291 21.75 2.80 -40.30
CA SER A 291 21.96 1.34 -40.18
C SER A 291 21.07 0.58 -41.19
N ALA A 292 19.81 0.96 -41.25
CA ALA A 292 18.87 0.32 -42.20
C ALA A 292 19.28 0.55 -43.66
N GLY A 293 19.71 1.76 -44.01
CA GLY A 293 20.17 2.08 -45.39
C GLY A 293 21.39 1.28 -45.79
N LEU A 294 22.38 1.19 -44.90
CA LEU A 294 23.62 0.43 -45.15
C LEU A 294 23.36 -1.08 -45.20
N GLU A 295 22.60 -1.62 -44.25
CA GLU A 295 22.30 -3.06 -44.15
C GLU A 295 21.52 -3.56 -45.37
N ASN A 296 20.58 -2.75 -45.84
CA ASN A 296 19.79 -3.10 -47.05
C ASN A 296 20.47 -2.68 -48.36
N LYS A 297 21.69 -2.14 -48.32
CA LYS A 297 22.47 -1.71 -49.46
C LYS A 297 21.76 -0.66 -50.34
N ILE A 298 20.90 0.15 -49.73
CA ILE A 298 20.26 1.30 -50.37
C ILE A 298 21.30 2.42 -50.54
N ILE A 299 22.16 2.56 -49.56
CA ILE A 299 23.34 3.44 -49.61
C ILE A 299 24.58 2.61 -49.25
N ASP A 300 25.75 3.15 -49.61
CA ASP A 300 27.06 2.65 -49.16
C ASP A 300 27.82 3.80 -48.45
N GLU A 301 29.04 3.53 -48.01
CA GLU A 301 29.87 4.51 -47.30
C GLU A 301 30.28 5.70 -48.21
N ASN A 302 30.20 5.53 -49.54
CA ASN A 302 30.60 6.54 -50.53
C ASN A 302 29.39 7.32 -51.07
N PHE A 303 28.17 6.91 -50.74
CA PHE A 303 26.93 7.60 -51.15
C PHE A 303 26.93 9.03 -50.63
N LYS A 304 26.70 9.99 -51.52
CA LYS A 304 26.75 11.42 -51.15
C LYS A 304 25.49 12.15 -51.59
N VAL A 305 25.05 13.07 -50.77
CA VAL A 305 23.97 14.01 -51.02
C VAL A 305 24.52 15.43 -50.92
N GLU A 306 24.15 16.32 -51.80
CA GLU A 306 24.48 17.75 -51.71
C GLU A 306 23.47 18.47 -50.78
N ASP A 307 23.93 18.96 -49.63
CA ASP A 307 23.12 19.74 -48.74
C ASP A 307 22.98 21.18 -49.26
N LYS A 308 21.81 21.51 -49.81
CA LYS A 308 21.43 22.85 -50.24
C LYS A 308 20.70 23.66 -49.17
N GLY A 309 20.70 23.19 -47.95
CA GLY A 309 20.06 23.81 -46.79
C GLY A 309 18.64 23.34 -46.54
N ARG A 310 17.98 22.75 -47.54
CA ARG A 310 16.64 22.16 -47.38
C ARG A 310 16.37 21.13 -48.45
N ILE A 311 15.45 20.22 -48.15
CA ILE A 311 14.94 19.23 -49.10
C ILE A 311 13.41 19.38 -49.17
N THR A 312 12.83 19.20 -50.36
CA THR A 312 11.38 19.22 -50.54
C THR A 312 10.92 17.82 -50.94
N VAL A 313 9.95 17.28 -50.22
CA VAL A 313 9.37 15.97 -50.49
C VAL A 313 7.85 16.17 -50.62
N GLY A 314 7.35 16.06 -51.83
CA GLY A 314 5.95 16.40 -52.10
C GLY A 314 5.66 17.87 -51.84
N GLU A 315 4.70 18.15 -50.94
CA GLU A 315 4.32 19.50 -50.57
C GLU A 315 5.08 20.00 -49.32
N PHE A 316 5.92 19.16 -48.71
CA PHE A 316 6.60 19.48 -47.44
C PHE A 316 8.05 19.86 -47.72
N SER A 317 8.52 20.87 -47.01
CA SER A 317 9.90 21.35 -47.07
C SER A 317 10.57 21.25 -45.71
N PHE A 318 11.69 20.54 -45.63
CA PHE A 318 12.45 20.28 -44.42
C PHE A 318 13.80 20.97 -44.53
N ALA A 319 14.08 21.86 -43.61
CA ALA A 319 15.34 22.61 -43.55
C ALA A 319 16.35 21.96 -42.62
N ASN A 320 17.59 21.92 -43.05
CA ASN A 320 18.70 21.50 -42.18
C ASN A 320 18.88 22.55 -41.04
N TRP A 321 19.15 22.07 -39.83
CA TRP A 321 19.33 22.94 -38.65
C TRP A 321 20.45 23.96 -38.85
N TYR A 322 21.54 23.58 -39.55
CA TYR A 322 22.70 24.46 -39.81
C TYR A 322 22.29 25.61 -40.74
N PHE A 323 21.46 25.35 -41.71
CA PHE A 323 20.89 26.35 -42.58
C PHE A 323 19.93 27.30 -41.83
N THR A 324 19.07 26.68 -41.00
CA THR A 324 18.07 27.47 -40.24
C THR A 324 18.73 28.43 -39.23
N GLN A 325 19.79 27.99 -38.57
CA GLN A 325 20.44 28.78 -37.52
C GLN A 325 21.51 29.76 -38.06
N TYR A 326 22.23 29.38 -39.10
CA TYR A 326 23.42 30.09 -39.54
C TYR A 326 23.40 30.51 -41.01
N GLY A 327 22.36 30.13 -41.77
CA GLY A 327 22.27 30.42 -43.20
C GLY A 327 23.33 29.67 -44.03
N ARG A 328 23.89 28.57 -43.50
CA ARG A 328 25.00 27.83 -44.15
C ARG A 328 24.60 26.42 -44.45
N THR A 329 25.28 25.80 -45.41
CA THR A 329 25.07 24.41 -45.80
C THR A 329 26.33 23.56 -45.54
N ASP A 330 26.16 22.25 -45.44
CA ASP A 330 27.28 21.33 -45.22
C ASP A 330 27.94 20.91 -46.54
N GLY A 331 27.37 21.27 -47.74
CA GLY A 331 27.90 20.89 -49.05
C GLY A 331 27.68 19.37 -49.27
N GLU A 332 28.70 18.68 -49.81
CA GLU A 332 28.64 17.21 -49.96
C GLU A 332 28.65 16.53 -48.59
N VAL A 333 27.70 15.65 -48.36
CA VAL A 333 27.45 14.92 -47.12
C VAL A 333 27.32 13.43 -47.44
N ASP A 334 28.22 12.63 -46.87
CA ASP A 334 28.12 11.16 -46.82
C ASP A 334 27.47 10.72 -45.48
N VAL A 335 27.32 9.42 -45.27
CA VAL A 335 26.63 8.88 -44.08
C VAL A 335 27.38 9.27 -42.78
N VAL A 336 28.73 9.28 -42.81
CA VAL A 336 29.54 9.63 -41.62
C VAL A 336 29.34 11.09 -41.26
N LYS A 337 29.46 11.99 -42.25
CA LYS A 337 29.24 13.43 -42.08
C LYS A 337 27.79 13.73 -41.72
N GLY A 338 26.84 13.00 -42.31
CA GLY A 338 25.41 13.08 -42.03
C GLY A 338 25.11 12.84 -40.53
N ILE A 339 25.71 11.79 -39.95
CA ILE A 339 25.58 11.49 -38.54
C ILE A 339 26.35 12.54 -37.71
N GLN A 340 27.61 12.82 -38.06
CA GLN A 340 28.49 13.77 -37.35
C GLN A 340 27.84 15.17 -37.24
N ARG A 341 27.25 15.64 -38.31
CA ARG A 341 26.63 16.96 -38.41
C ARG A 341 25.15 16.97 -38.09
N SER A 342 24.58 15.79 -37.83
CA SER A 342 23.13 15.62 -37.69
C SER A 342 22.36 16.25 -38.87
N ASN A 343 22.86 16.06 -40.09
CA ASN A 343 22.33 16.72 -41.28
C ASN A 343 20.93 16.17 -41.62
N ASP A 344 19.96 17.05 -41.70
CA ASP A 344 18.57 16.64 -41.95
C ASP A 344 18.34 16.30 -43.41
N VAL A 345 19.01 17.02 -44.35
CA VAL A 345 18.85 16.80 -45.79
C VAL A 345 19.28 15.40 -46.23
N PHE A 346 20.35 14.87 -45.61
CA PHE A 346 20.84 13.51 -45.90
C PHE A 346 19.85 12.43 -45.48
N PHE A 347 19.09 12.64 -44.39
CA PHE A 347 18.25 11.62 -43.78
C PHE A 347 16.76 11.69 -44.18
N TYR A 348 16.35 12.70 -44.97
CA TYR A 348 15.01 12.79 -45.52
C TYR A 348 14.98 12.22 -46.96
#